data_6551b6c5fd47a6d1844fa02c06726b00
#
_entry.id   6551b6c5fd47a6d1844fa02c06726b00
#
_cell.length_a   1.000
_cell.length_b   1.000
_cell.length_c   1.000
_cell.angle_alpha   90.00
_cell.angle_beta   90.00
_cell.angle_gamma   90.00
#
_symmetry.space_group_name_H-M   'P 1'
#
loop_
_entity.id
_entity.type
_entity.pdbx_description
1 polymer ?
#
loop_
_entity_poly.entity_id
_entity_poly.type
_entity_poly.pdbx_seq_one_letter_code
_entity_poly.pdbx_strand_id
1 'polypeptide(L)'
;LAMALELNPAAFLSGLHSFRGAGRRFELKATVNGIRVIDDYGHHPTEIAVTLEAARRYADTGRVLVIFQPHRYSRTQAFLAQFAESLDVADDVTLLEIYAASEKPILGVSSELIAEKMQHGIYLPNFIEAAERIVEIAKPGDVILTLGAGDVNSLAPIIADGLSKRFG
;
A
#
# COMPACT_ATOMS: atom_id res chain seq x y z
N LEU A 1 -19.50 -24.78 12.83
CA LEU A 1 -18.59 -25.18 11.74
C LEU A 1 -17.62 -26.28 12.20
N ALA A 2 -16.82 -26.10 13.27
CA ALA A 2 -15.87 -27.09 13.76
C ALA A 2 -16.50 -28.45 14.02
N MET A 3 -17.66 -28.48 14.69
CA MET A 3 -18.42 -29.72 14.95
C MET A 3 -18.93 -30.38 13.66
N ALA A 4 -19.38 -29.57 12.67
CA ALA A 4 -19.87 -30.10 11.39
C ALA A 4 -18.74 -30.67 10.50
N LEU A 5 -17.49 -30.35 10.79
CA LEU A 5 -16.29 -30.83 10.09
C LEU A 5 -15.49 -31.83 10.94
N GLU A 6 -16.06 -32.31 12.07
CA GLU A 6 -15.41 -33.23 13.02
C GLU A 6 -14.05 -32.76 13.54
N LEU A 7 -13.81 -31.42 13.55
CA LEU A 7 -12.60 -30.83 14.07
C LEU A 7 -12.61 -30.75 15.59
N ASN A 8 -11.44 -30.92 16.22
CA ASN A 8 -11.30 -30.70 17.67
C ASN A 8 -11.62 -29.21 17.99
N PRO A 9 -12.71 -28.95 18.78
CA PRO A 9 -13.16 -27.58 19.05
C PRO A 9 -12.10 -26.72 19.75
N ALA A 10 -11.31 -27.32 20.66
CA ALA A 10 -10.25 -26.58 21.37
C ALA A 10 -9.11 -26.19 20.45
N ALA A 11 -8.66 -27.09 19.56
CA ALA A 11 -7.66 -26.80 18.55
C ALA A 11 -8.16 -25.75 17.55
N PHE A 12 -9.43 -25.82 17.15
CA PHE A 12 -10.05 -24.83 16.27
C PHE A 12 -10.10 -23.45 16.91
N LEU A 13 -10.52 -23.34 18.16
CA LEU A 13 -10.54 -22.08 18.91
C LEU A 13 -9.14 -21.53 19.12
N SER A 14 -8.16 -22.37 19.44
CA SER A 14 -6.74 -21.97 19.55
C SER A 14 -6.22 -21.44 18.22
N GLY A 15 -6.53 -22.11 17.11
CA GLY A 15 -6.20 -21.64 15.76
C GLY A 15 -6.83 -20.28 15.42
N LEU A 16 -8.09 -20.05 15.80
CA LEU A 16 -8.75 -18.76 15.63
C LEU A 16 -8.10 -17.66 16.47
N HIS A 17 -7.73 -17.93 17.71
CA HIS A 17 -7.04 -16.97 18.57
C HIS A 17 -5.64 -16.63 18.08
N SER A 18 -4.94 -17.58 17.46
CA SER A 18 -3.60 -17.36 16.86
C SER A 18 -3.64 -16.77 15.45
N PHE A 19 -4.81 -16.75 14.82
CA PHE A 19 -4.95 -16.21 13.46
C PHE A 19 -4.77 -14.70 13.47
N ARG A 20 -3.72 -14.24 12.83
CA ARG A 20 -3.35 -12.81 12.72
C ARG A 20 -3.84 -12.15 11.43
N GLY A 21 -4.82 -12.75 10.77
CA GLY A 21 -5.29 -12.29 9.46
C GLY A 21 -4.46 -12.81 8.28
N ALA A 22 -4.89 -12.53 7.07
CA ALA A 22 -4.07 -12.73 5.88
C ALA A 22 -3.02 -11.61 5.85
N GLY A 23 -1.76 -11.97 5.68
CA GLY A 23 -0.68 -11.00 5.54
C GLY A 23 -0.95 -10.01 4.40
N ARG A 24 -0.40 -8.81 4.49
CA ARG A 24 -0.58 -7.75 3.49
C ARG A 24 -2.07 -7.36 3.27
N ARG A 25 -2.86 -7.31 4.34
CA ARG A 25 -4.25 -6.83 4.34
C ARG A 25 -4.39 -5.78 5.44
N PHE A 26 -4.16 -4.52 5.11
CA PHE A 26 -4.09 -3.39 6.04
C PHE A 26 -3.20 -3.72 7.26
N GLU A 27 -2.03 -4.30 6.97
CA GLU A 27 -1.14 -4.84 7.99
C GLU A 27 -0.23 -3.75 8.55
N LEU A 28 -0.36 -3.45 9.84
CA LEU A 28 0.55 -2.51 10.51
C LEU A 28 1.95 -3.12 10.62
N LYS A 29 2.92 -2.48 9.98
CA LYS A 29 4.34 -2.91 9.96
C LYS A 29 5.18 -2.20 11.02
N ALA A 30 4.91 -0.91 11.26
CA ALA A 30 5.64 -0.13 12.25
C ALA A 30 4.81 1.06 12.74
N THR A 31 5.17 1.55 13.92
CA THR A 31 4.74 2.86 14.44
C THR A 31 5.98 3.59 14.95
N VAL A 32 6.30 4.74 14.40
CA VAL A 32 7.46 5.56 14.76
C VAL A 32 6.99 7.00 14.98
N ASN A 33 7.17 7.53 16.17
CA ASN A 33 6.77 8.90 16.54
C ASN A 33 5.32 9.25 16.13
N GLY A 34 4.38 8.31 16.31
CA GLY A 34 2.98 8.47 15.92
C GLY A 34 2.70 8.32 14.41
N ILE A 35 3.71 8.11 13.57
CA ILE A 35 3.56 7.76 12.15
C ILE A 35 3.37 6.26 12.05
N ARG A 36 2.35 5.82 11.33
CA ARG A 36 2.00 4.41 11.17
C ARG A 36 2.32 3.95 9.75
N VAL A 37 3.13 2.90 9.62
CA VAL A 37 3.49 2.29 8.34
C VAL A 37 2.65 1.02 8.15
N ILE A 38 1.86 0.99 7.10
CA ILE A 38 0.91 -0.09 6.78
C ILE A 38 1.23 -0.66 5.42
N ASP A 39 1.09 -1.98 5.26
CA ASP A 39 1.18 -2.66 3.97
C ASP A 39 -0.18 -3.26 3.58
N ASP A 40 -0.56 -3.07 2.31
CA ASP A 40 -1.77 -3.66 1.75
C ASP A 40 -1.54 -4.20 0.34
N TYR A 41 -2.13 -5.35 0.06
CA TYR A 41 -2.01 -6.07 -1.21
C TYR A 41 -2.92 -5.50 -2.32
N GLY A 42 -3.77 -4.54 -2.02
CA GLY A 42 -4.72 -3.93 -2.97
C GLY A 42 -4.05 -3.50 -4.26
N HIS A 43 -4.56 -3.99 -5.38
CA HIS A 43 -3.97 -3.80 -6.71
C HIS A 43 -5.02 -3.63 -7.82
N HIS A 44 -6.29 -3.54 -7.44
CA HIS A 44 -7.42 -3.20 -8.31
C HIS A 44 -8.03 -1.88 -7.80
N PRO A 45 -8.51 -0.97 -8.67
CA PRO A 45 -9.06 0.33 -8.23
C PRO A 45 -10.10 0.23 -7.11
N THR A 46 -10.99 -0.75 -7.15
CA THR A 46 -11.98 -0.99 -6.11
C THR A 46 -11.35 -1.37 -4.76
N GLU A 47 -10.30 -2.21 -4.77
CA GLU A 47 -9.55 -2.59 -3.55
C GLU A 47 -8.83 -1.36 -2.98
N ILE A 48 -8.18 -0.56 -3.85
CA ILE A 48 -7.48 0.67 -3.49
C ILE A 48 -8.45 1.65 -2.80
N ALA A 49 -9.62 1.89 -3.39
CA ALA A 49 -10.61 2.80 -2.81
C ALA A 49 -11.03 2.37 -1.39
N VAL A 50 -11.31 1.08 -1.18
CA VAL A 50 -11.66 0.54 0.15
C VAL A 50 -10.51 0.66 1.14
N THR A 51 -9.29 0.36 0.71
CA THR A 51 -8.09 0.47 1.55
C THR A 51 -7.82 1.92 1.95
N LEU A 52 -7.95 2.87 1.01
CA LEU A 52 -7.76 4.29 1.28
C LEU A 52 -8.85 4.88 2.18
N GLU A 53 -10.09 4.43 2.04
CA GLU A 53 -11.16 4.79 2.98
C GLU A 53 -10.85 4.31 4.40
N ALA A 54 -10.36 3.09 4.56
CA ALA A 54 -9.92 2.56 5.85
C ALA A 54 -8.71 3.35 6.39
N ALA A 55 -7.72 3.66 5.54
CA ALA A 55 -6.55 4.44 5.91
C ALA A 55 -6.93 5.85 6.37
N ARG A 56 -7.88 6.50 5.70
CA ARG A 56 -8.39 7.82 6.09
C ARG A 56 -9.03 7.81 7.46
N ARG A 57 -9.88 6.81 7.75
CA ARG A 57 -10.48 6.65 9.07
C ARG A 57 -9.43 6.36 10.15
N TYR A 58 -8.41 5.59 9.80
CA TYR A 58 -7.32 5.24 10.71
C TYR A 58 -6.36 6.39 10.97
N ALA A 59 -6.17 7.29 10.00
CA ALA A 59 -5.37 8.50 10.13
C ALA A 59 -6.03 9.56 11.01
N ASP A 60 -7.37 9.54 11.15
CA ASP A 60 -8.16 10.56 11.85
C ASP A 60 -7.89 11.95 11.24
N THR A 61 -7.14 12.79 11.93
CA THR A 61 -6.74 14.14 11.47
C THR A 61 -5.41 14.16 10.71
N GLY A 62 -4.68 13.04 10.68
CA GLY A 62 -3.42 12.90 9.97
C GLY A 62 -3.62 12.74 8.45
N ARG A 63 -2.51 12.81 7.71
CA ARG A 63 -2.52 12.59 6.26
C ARG A 63 -2.37 11.10 5.93
N VAL A 64 -2.85 10.73 4.74
CA VAL A 64 -2.61 9.42 4.12
C VAL A 64 -1.61 9.61 2.98
N LEU A 65 -0.41 9.08 3.16
CA LEU A 65 0.68 9.11 2.18
C LEU A 65 0.84 7.71 1.59
N VAL A 66 0.87 7.59 0.28
CA VAL A 66 0.85 6.30 -0.42
C VAL A 66 2.08 6.12 -1.28
N ILE A 67 2.69 4.93 -1.22
CA ILE A 67 3.58 4.44 -2.27
C ILE A 67 2.83 3.31 -2.98
N PHE A 68 2.45 3.53 -4.23
CA PHE A 68 1.69 2.58 -5.02
C PHE A 68 2.53 1.96 -6.13
N GLN A 69 2.49 0.61 -6.22
CA GLN A 69 3.08 -0.13 -7.33
C GLN A 69 1.98 -0.79 -8.16
N PRO A 70 1.71 -0.30 -9.38
CA PRO A 70 0.78 -0.97 -10.28
C PRO A 70 1.27 -2.39 -10.61
N HIS A 71 0.33 -3.31 -10.75
CA HIS A 71 0.63 -4.73 -10.99
C HIS A 71 0.05 -5.16 -12.34
N ARG A 72 0.93 -5.52 -13.29
CA ARG A 72 0.69 -5.88 -14.69
C ARG A 72 0.41 -4.70 -15.62
N TYR A 73 1.06 -4.70 -16.77
CA TYR A 73 0.85 -3.71 -17.82
C TYR A 73 -0.57 -3.72 -18.37
N SER A 74 -1.13 -4.92 -18.62
CA SER A 74 -2.50 -5.07 -19.13
C SER A 74 -3.54 -4.45 -18.20
N ARG A 75 -3.41 -4.65 -16.89
CA ARG A 75 -4.31 -4.05 -15.90
C ARG A 75 -4.13 -2.54 -15.82
N THR A 76 -2.88 -2.06 -15.82
CA THR A 76 -2.58 -0.63 -15.79
C THR A 76 -3.21 0.07 -16.99
N GLN A 77 -3.09 -0.50 -18.18
CA GLN A 77 -3.73 0.02 -19.39
C GLN A 77 -5.25 0.06 -19.29
N ALA A 78 -5.86 -1.05 -18.82
CA ALA A 78 -7.32 -1.18 -18.75
C ALA A 78 -7.98 -0.24 -17.74
N PHE A 79 -7.29 0.07 -16.63
CA PHE A 79 -7.86 0.81 -15.50
C PHE A 79 -7.14 2.13 -15.18
N LEU A 80 -6.43 2.70 -16.15
CA LEU A 80 -5.58 3.87 -15.96
C LEU A 80 -6.30 5.05 -15.29
N ALA A 81 -7.49 5.41 -15.78
CA ALA A 81 -8.29 6.49 -15.22
C ALA A 81 -8.84 6.14 -13.81
N GLN A 82 -9.29 4.91 -13.64
CA GLN A 82 -9.83 4.44 -12.36
C GLN A 82 -8.74 4.35 -11.27
N PHE A 83 -7.49 4.03 -11.65
CA PHE A 83 -6.36 4.12 -10.72
C PHE A 83 -6.14 5.55 -10.26
N ALA A 84 -6.06 6.51 -11.17
CA ALA A 84 -5.90 7.92 -10.81
C ALA A 84 -7.02 8.40 -9.88
N GLU A 85 -8.28 8.15 -10.24
CA GLU A 85 -9.45 8.54 -9.45
C GLU A 85 -9.43 7.91 -8.04
N SER A 86 -9.13 6.61 -7.93
CA SER A 86 -9.10 5.94 -6.63
C SER A 86 -7.95 6.39 -5.75
N LEU A 87 -6.78 6.72 -6.32
CA LEU A 87 -5.60 7.16 -5.60
C LEU A 87 -5.67 8.63 -5.17
N ASP A 88 -6.38 9.49 -5.90
CA ASP A 88 -6.55 10.94 -5.58
C ASP A 88 -7.27 11.19 -4.23
N VAL A 89 -7.80 10.15 -3.59
CA VAL A 89 -8.34 10.22 -2.21
C VAL A 89 -7.24 10.41 -1.17
N ALA A 90 -5.99 10.02 -1.48
CA ALA A 90 -4.83 10.21 -0.61
C ALA A 90 -4.30 11.65 -0.67
N ASP A 91 -3.58 12.08 0.36
CA ASP A 91 -2.99 13.43 0.42
C ASP A 91 -1.70 13.55 -0.41
N ASP A 92 -1.01 12.43 -0.62
CA ASP A 92 0.19 12.34 -1.44
C ASP A 92 0.35 10.91 -1.96
N VAL A 93 0.71 10.77 -3.23
CA VAL A 93 0.92 9.47 -3.87
C VAL A 93 2.24 9.46 -4.65
N THR A 94 3.10 8.52 -4.30
CA THR A 94 4.30 8.18 -5.07
C THR A 94 4.04 6.89 -5.84
N LEU A 95 4.18 6.96 -7.17
CA LEU A 95 3.99 5.82 -8.06
C LEU A 95 5.35 5.22 -8.45
N LEU A 96 5.50 3.94 -8.15
CA LEU A 96 6.65 3.14 -8.61
C LEU A 96 6.43 2.63 -10.03
N GLU A 97 7.47 2.03 -10.62
CA GLU A 97 7.34 1.33 -11.90
C GLU A 97 6.40 0.14 -11.79
N ILE A 98 5.74 -0.19 -12.91
CA ILE A 98 4.81 -1.33 -12.97
C ILE A 98 5.55 -2.64 -12.63
N TYR A 99 5.01 -3.40 -11.69
CA TYR A 99 5.43 -4.78 -11.47
C TYR A 99 4.85 -5.66 -12.58
N ALA A 100 5.72 -6.18 -13.44
CA ALA A 100 5.32 -6.85 -14.68
C ALA A 100 4.55 -8.16 -14.46
N ALA A 101 4.82 -8.91 -13.36
CA ALA A 101 4.21 -10.22 -13.07
C ALA A 101 4.24 -11.17 -14.26
N SER A 102 5.40 -11.30 -14.92
CA SER A 102 5.65 -12.12 -16.11
C SER A 102 5.03 -11.59 -17.42
N GLU A 103 4.37 -10.44 -17.43
CA GLU A 103 3.94 -9.80 -18.67
C GLU A 103 5.11 -9.11 -19.37
N LYS A 104 5.07 -9.01 -20.68
CA LYS A 104 5.97 -8.14 -21.43
C LYS A 104 5.49 -6.70 -21.34
N PRO A 105 6.41 -5.71 -21.34
CA PRO A 105 6.03 -4.31 -21.42
C PRO A 105 5.12 -4.04 -22.63
N ILE A 106 4.08 -3.24 -22.40
CA ILE A 106 3.19 -2.77 -23.47
C ILE A 106 3.66 -1.37 -23.86
N LEU A 107 3.93 -1.16 -25.14
CA LEU A 107 4.39 0.13 -25.64
C LEU A 107 3.40 1.26 -25.29
N GLY A 108 3.91 2.33 -24.66
CA GLY A 108 3.12 3.48 -24.26
C GLY A 108 2.30 3.26 -22.97
N VAL A 109 2.62 2.22 -22.18
CA VAL A 109 2.00 1.98 -20.86
C VAL A 109 3.06 2.07 -19.78
N SER A 110 2.91 3.03 -18.87
CA SER A 110 3.77 3.25 -17.71
C SER A 110 2.95 3.73 -16.51
N SER A 111 3.53 3.66 -15.32
CA SER A 111 2.94 4.25 -14.10
C SER A 111 2.88 5.78 -14.16
N GLU A 112 3.77 6.41 -14.92
CA GLU A 112 3.79 7.85 -15.13
C GLU A 112 2.46 8.37 -15.68
N LEU A 113 1.81 7.60 -16.58
CA LEU A 113 0.49 7.96 -17.13
C LEU A 113 -0.62 8.02 -16.06
N ILE A 114 -0.48 7.27 -14.97
CA ILE A 114 -1.39 7.39 -13.84
C ILE A 114 -1.12 8.72 -13.12
N ALA A 115 0.17 9.01 -12.82
CA ALA A 115 0.57 10.25 -12.15
C ALA A 115 0.12 11.50 -12.91
N GLU A 116 0.26 11.52 -14.24
CA GLU A 116 -0.19 12.62 -15.11
C GLU A 116 -1.70 12.91 -15.03
N LYS A 117 -2.50 11.92 -14.64
CA LYS A 117 -3.97 12.07 -14.48
C LYS A 117 -4.38 12.45 -13.06
N MET A 118 -3.46 12.41 -12.11
CA MET A 118 -3.71 12.68 -10.70
C MET A 118 -3.46 14.15 -10.36
N GLN A 119 -4.12 14.63 -9.29
CA GLN A 119 -3.87 15.96 -8.74
C GLN A 119 -2.58 16.02 -7.91
N HIS A 120 -2.23 14.91 -7.24
CA HIS A 120 -1.13 14.82 -6.26
C HIS A 120 -0.23 13.61 -6.50
N GLY A 121 -0.19 13.07 -7.72
CA GLY A 121 0.63 11.91 -8.08
C GLY A 121 2.03 12.31 -8.53
N ILE A 122 3.06 11.62 -8.03
CA ILE A 122 4.45 11.77 -8.46
C ILE A 122 4.96 10.41 -8.92
N TYR A 123 5.46 10.34 -10.16
CA TYR A 123 6.15 9.15 -10.66
C TYR A 123 7.60 9.16 -10.19
N LEU A 124 7.97 8.17 -9.40
CA LEU A 124 9.32 7.98 -8.87
C LEU A 124 9.64 6.48 -8.85
N PRO A 125 10.20 5.94 -9.96
CA PRO A 125 10.36 4.49 -10.14
C PRO A 125 11.39 3.84 -9.22
N ASN A 126 12.32 4.62 -8.67
CA ASN A 126 13.36 4.11 -7.77
C ASN A 126 12.79 3.90 -6.37
N PHE A 127 12.91 2.67 -5.87
CA PHE A 127 12.40 2.25 -4.57
C PHE A 127 13.01 3.03 -3.39
N ILE A 128 14.33 3.23 -3.43
CA ILE A 128 15.04 3.92 -2.33
C ILE A 128 14.66 5.40 -2.31
N GLU A 129 14.68 6.06 -3.47
CA GLU A 129 14.27 7.46 -3.58
C GLU A 129 12.81 7.67 -3.15
N ALA A 130 11.91 6.73 -3.50
CA ALA A 130 10.52 6.76 -3.06
C ALA A 130 10.38 6.63 -1.53
N ALA A 131 11.17 5.74 -0.90
CA ALA A 131 11.20 5.60 0.54
C ALA A 131 11.79 6.83 1.24
N GLU A 132 12.89 7.38 0.73
CA GLU A 132 13.52 8.59 1.25
C GLU A 132 12.57 9.79 1.17
N ARG A 133 11.92 9.99 0.02
CA ARG A 133 10.93 11.05 -0.17
C ARG A 133 9.79 10.96 0.84
N ILE A 134 9.18 9.77 1.01
CA ILE A 134 8.05 9.61 1.92
C ILE A 134 8.48 9.86 3.39
N VAL A 135 9.68 9.40 3.77
CA VAL A 135 10.25 9.68 5.09
C VAL A 135 10.48 11.18 5.29
N GLU A 136 10.95 11.90 4.26
CA GLU A 136 11.20 13.34 4.33
C GLU A 136 9.93 14.16 4.57
N ILE A 137 8.84 13.83 3.86
CA ILE A 137 7.59 14.59 3.95
C ILE A 137 6.69 14.20 5.13
N ALA A 138 6.93 13.02 5.74
CA ALA A 138 6.11 12.48 6.81
C ALA A 138 6.12 13.35 8.08
N LYS A 139 5.00 13.39 8.78
CA LYS A 139 4.80 14.12 10.04
C LYS A 139 4.12 13.23 11.07
N PRO A 140 4.32 13.47 12.38
CA PRO A 140 3.58 12.75 13.42
C PRO A 140 2.07 12.78 13.16
N GLY A 141 1.42 11.62 13.29
CA GLY A 141 0.01 11.42 13.01
C GLY A 141 -0.30 10.87 11.62
N ASP A 142 0.63 10.96 10.67
CA ASP A 142 0.43 10.44 9.32
C ASP A 142 0.31 8.89 9.28
N VAL A 143 -0.38 8.42 8.26
CA VAL A 143 -0.40 7.01 7.84
C VAL A 143 0.34 6.90 6.51
N ILE A 144 1.38 6.09 6.49
CA ILE A 144 2.11 5.72 5.27
C ILE A 144 1.62 4.34 4.84
N LEU A 145 1.20 4.22 3.59
CA LEU A 145 0.68 3.00 3.02
C LEU A 145 1.55 2.53 1.85
N THR A 146 2.16 1.33 1.98
CA THR A 146 2.71 0.61 0.83
C THR A 146 1.60 -0.23 0.21
N LEU A 147 1.28 0.01 -1.07
CA LEU A 147 0.09 -0.51 -1.71
C LEU A 147 0.41 -1.19 -3.04
N GLY A 148 0.02 -2.45 -3.20
CA GLY A 148 0.21 -3.21 -4.43
C GLY A 148 0.54 -4.69 -4.22
N ALA A 149 0.36 -5.50 -5.26
CA ALA A 149 0.59 -6.95 -5.24
C ALA A 149 2.02 -7.37 -5.62
N GLY A 150 2.87 -6.39 -5.99
CA GLY A 150 4.27 -6.61 -6.29
C GLY A 150 5.16 -6.63 -5.04
N ASP A 151 6.38 -6.14 -5.20
CA ASP A 151 7.44 -6.13 -4.19
C ASP A 151 7.51 -4.81 -3.38
N VAL A 152 6.54 -3.91 -3.56
CA VAL A 152 6.42 -2.64 -2.82
C VAL A 152 6.44 -2.82 -1.29
N ASN A 153 5.99 -3.96 -0.78
CA ASN A 153 6.02 -4.28 0.65
C ASN A 153 7.44 -4.31 1.24
N SER A 154 8.46 -4.51 0.41
CA SER A 154 9.86 -4.45 0.85
C SER A 154 10.27 -3.05 1.33
N LEU A 155 9.51 -2.01 0.99
CA LEU A 155 9.75 -0.64 1.44
C LEU A 155 9.34 -0.39 2.89
N ALA A 156 8.38 -1.14 3.43
CA ALA A 156 7.88 -0.89 4.78
C ALA A 156 8.99 -0.90 5.87
N PRO A 157 9.91 -1.89 5.92
CA PRO A 157 11.02 -1.87 6.86
C PRO A 157 12.03 -0.73 6.58
N ILE A 158 12.26 -0.37 5.32
CA ILE A 158 13.16 0.72 4.93
C ILE A 158 12.61 2.06 5.42
N ILE A 159 11.31 2.29 5.21
CA ILE A 159 10.60 3.48 5.68
C ILE A 159 10.65 3.55 7.22
N ALA A 160 10.38 2.45 7.91
CA ALA A 160 10.41 2.40 9.37
C ALA A 160 11.80 2.74 9.94
N ASP A 161 12.87 2.22 9.33
CA ASP A 161 14.26 2.55 9.69
C ASP A 161 14.57 4.03 9.42
N GLY A 162 14.19 4.55 8.26
CA GLY A 162 14.35 5.96 7.90
C GLY A 162 13.62 6.90 8.87
N LEU A 163 12.38 6.57 9.26
CA LEU A 163 11.61 7.33 10.26
C LEU A 163 12.27 7.28 11.63
N SER A 164 12.80 6.11 12.04
CA SER A 164 13.50 5.96 13.31
C SER A 164 14.78 6.79 13.35
N LYS A 165 15.50 6.91 12.25
CA LYS A 165 16.68 7.78 12.15
C LYS A 165 16.34 9.27 12.17
N ARG A 166 15.19 9.64 11.62
CA ARG A 166 14.76 11.05 11.53
C ARG A 166 14.14 11.57 12.83
N PHE A 167 13.44 10.73 13.57
CA PHE A 167 12.62 11.12 14.73
C PHE A 167 13.07 10.45 16.04
N GLY A 168 14.09 9.56 15.99
CA GLY A 168 14.62 8.82 17.14
C GLY A 168 15.72 9.48 17.93
#